data_ad4f91397da17c5b0736872bbe5a0713
#
_entry.id   ad4f91397da17c5b0736872bbe5a0713
#
_cell.length_a   1.000
_cell.length_b   1.000
_cell.length_c   1.000
_cell.angle_alpha   90.00
_cell.angle_beta   90.00
_cell.angle_gamma   90.00
#
_symmetry.space_group_name_H-M   'P 1'
#
loop_
_entity.id
_entity.type
_entity.pdbx_description
1 polymer ?
#
loop_
_entity_poly.entity_id
_entity_poly.type
_entity_poly.pdbx_seq_one_letter_code
_entity_poly.pdbx_strand_id
1 'polypeptide(L)'
;MSDWQRLDPRMLVVEPVSELRRFLPVLLGALLAGGFARGGGLGWELLAVAVPVAIGVARYLTTRYRILDGRVELRRGLLQRTLRTAQLDRVRTVDVTASLVHRVLGLATVRIGTGAGAEQDLELDGLRAPQAQELREALLARVAHEAHAPDDADAAAPPAAPTERPVLRLDPGWARYAPFTSAGVVAAAALLGVASQALPDSAWRLDRLPDLAPAGWGWLLLVAVGVLAAAVSSAVLAVLGYLVAHWDLTLTRSPTQWRLTRGLLTTRETSVEDARLAGVVVREPLGLRLAGAAELGAVVTGLGQGEKGTLTLVPPAPRAVVDGVAGAVLGDDRPTDAPLTAPLRTHGPAAVRRRRLRALAPAVVLVALVTASVGADLLTPWSLVLALLVLPAAIALGEDRARSLGHLASEGFLVSRSGSLARHREVLGAEHVIGWTVRDTWFQRRSGLVTLEATTAGGSQRVQVLDVPEHDGLVLAAALTPDLLAEVGYRTPPSQ
;
A
#
# COMPACT_ATOMS: atom_id res chain seq x y z
N MET A 1 -21.18 32.85 -16.96
CA MET A 1 -21.61 31.46 -17.31
C MET A 1 -20.43 30.79 -17.97
N SER A 2 -19.70 29.95 -17.28
CA SER A 2 -18.57 29.22 -17.89
C SER A 2 -19.13 28.09 -18.74
N ASP A 3 -18.83 28.15 -20.05
CA ASP A 3 -19.25 27.13 -21.01
C ASP A 3 -18.56 25.78 -20.72
N TRP A 4 -19.26 24.68 -21.05
CA TRP A 4 -18.72 23.33 -20.97
C TRP A 4 -17.52 23.20 -21.92
N GLN A 5 -16.34 22.97 -21.33
CA GLN A 5 -15.09 22.76 -22.06
C GLN A 5 -14.93 21.30 -22.48
N ARG A 6 -14.35 21.08 -23.65
CA ARG A 6 -13.95 19.75 -24.12
C ARG A 6 -12.53 19.46 -23.65
N LEU A 7 -12.21 18.18 -23.55
CA LEU A 7 -10.82 17.74 -23.39
C LEU A 7 -9.96 18.17 -24.57
N ASP A 8 -8.65 18.27 -24.36
CA ASP A 8 -7.72 18.61 -25.45
C ASP A 8 -7.85 17.60 -26.62
N PRO A 9 -7.87 18.01 -27.89
CA PRO A 9 -7.99 17.11 -29.04
C PRO A 9 -6.96 15.98 -29.11
N ARG A 10 -5.79 16.18 -28.49
CA ARG A 10 -4.73 15.15 -28.39
C ARG A 10 -5.17 13.91 -27.61
N MET A 11 -6.22 14.01 -26.79
CA MET A 11 -6.85 12.89 -26.09
C MET A 11 -7.46 11.85 -27.03
N LEU A 12 -7.78 12.21 -28.28
CA LEU A 12 -8.18 11.24 -29.31
C LEU A 12 -7.13 10.14 -29.56
N VAL A 13 -5.86 10.41 -29.27
CA VAL A 13 -4.79 9.43 -29.36
C VAL A 13 -4.61 8.68 -28.03
N VAL A 14 -4.77 9.38 -26.92
CA VAL A 14 -4.52 8.82 -25.58
C VAL A 14 -5.59 7.82 -25.16
N GLU A 15 -6.87 8.16 -25.33
CA GLU A 15 -7.98 7.32 -24.90
C GLU A 15 -8.00 5.92 -25.55
N PRO A 16 -7.84 5.80 -26.88
CA PRO A 16 -7.75 4.49 -27.54
C PRO A 16 -6.56 3.66 -27.05
N VAL A 17 -5.38 4.28 -26.85
CA VAL A 17 -4.19 3.60 -26.33
C VAL A 17 -4.40 3.12 -24.89
N SER A 18 -5.06 3.92 -24.07
CA SER A 18 -5.36 3.56 -22.68
C SER A 18 -6.35 2.39 -22.59
N GLU A 19 -7.37 2.38 -23.44
CA GLU A 19 -8.33 1.28 -23.52
C GLU A 19 -7.68 0.00 -24.07
N LEU A 20 -6.85 0.11 -25.14
CA LEU A 20 -6.12 -1.04 -25.67
C LEU A 20 -5.22 -1.68 -24.59
N ARG A 21 -4.52 -0.87 -23.79
CA ARG A 21 -3.71 -1.35 -22.65
C ARG A 21 -4.58 -2.08 -21.61
N ARG A 22 -5.80 -1.64 -21.36
CA ARG A 22 -6.75 -2.25 -20.42
C ARG A 22 -7.20 -3.63 -20.91
N PHE A 23 -7.38 -3.79 -22.23
CA PHE A 23 -7.76 -5.06 -22.83
C PHE A 23 -6.56 -6.00 -23.08
N LEU A 24 -5.32 -5.51 -22.96
CA LEU A 24 -4.10 -6.28 -23.21
C LEU A 24 -4.03 -7.62 -22.43
N PRO A 25 -4.37 -7.71 -21.12
CA PRO A 25 -4.37 -8.99 -20.41
C PRO A 25 -5.36 -10.01 -20.99
N VAL A 26 -6.52 -9.54 -21.44
CA VAL A 26 -7.55 -10.39 -22.08
C VAL A 26 -7.05 -10.86 -23.45
N LEU A 27 -6.45 -9.98 -24.23
CA LEU A 27 -5.86 -10.30 -25.53
C LEU A 27 -4.71 -11.31 -25.40
N LEU A 28 -3.82 -11.11 -24.42
CA LEU A 28 -2.73 -12.06 -24.13
C LEU A 28 -3.28 -13.40 -23.62
N GLY A 29 -4.28 -13.38 -22.76
CA GLY A 29 -4.95 -14.60 -22.30
C GLY A 29 -5.58 -15.40 -23.44
N ALA A 30 -6.25 -14.73 -24.38
CA ALA A 30 -6.83 -15.34 -25.57
C ALA A 30 -5.76 -15.89 -26.50
N LEU A 31 -4.63 -15.19 -26.68
CA LEU A 31 -3.47 -15.64 -27.45
C LEU A 31 -2.87 -16.91 -26.85
N LEU A 32 -2.62 -16.92 -25.55
CA LEU A 32 -2.02 -18.06 -24.83
C LEU A 32 -2.97 -19.28 -24.80
N ALA A 33 -4.28 -19.04 -24.74
CA ALA A 33 -5.28 -20.10 -24.80
C ALA A 33 -5.46 -20.73 -26.20
N GLY A 34 -4.64 -20.32 -27.18
CA GLY A 34 -4.73 -20.82 -28.56
C GLY A 34 -5.99 -20.36 -29.31
N GLY A 35 -6.65 -19.31 -28.78
CA GLY A 35 -7.89 -18.76 -29.35
C GLY A 35 -7.70 -18.19 -30.78
N PHE A 36 -6.50 -17.73 -31.10
CA PHE A 36 -6.16 -17.24 -32.43
C PHE A 36 -5.80 -18.37 -33.43
N ALA A 37 -5.39 -19.55 -32.94
CA ALA A 37 -4.95 -20.68 -33.78
C ALA A 37 -6.11 -21.58 -34.29
N ARG A 38 -7.32 -21.45 -33.75
CA ARG A 38 -8.46 -22.29 -34.06
C ARG A 38 -9.48 -21.64 -35.00
N GLY A 39 -9.03 -21.05 -36.12
CA GLY A 39 -9.92 -20.74 -37.28
C GLY A 39 -10.82 -19.52 -37.14
N GLY A 40 -10.57 -18.62 -36.19
CA GLY A 40 -11.17 -17.29 -36.19
C GLY A 40 -10.41 -16.41 -37.18
N GLY A 41 -10.96 -16.18 -38.39
CA GLY A 41 -10.31 -15.39 -39.44
C GLY A 41 -9.99 -13.96 -39.00
N LEU A 42 -9.22 -13.24 -39.77
CA LEU A 42 -8.78 -11.82 -39.63
C LEU A 42 -9.85 -10.86 -39.04
N GLY A 43 -11.13 -11.20 -39.16
CA GLY A 43 -12.23 -10.37 -38.63
C GLY A 43 -12.31 -10.29 -37.13
N TRP A 44 -11.94 -11.36 -36.38
CA TRP A 44 -11.98 -11.35 -34.92
C TRP A 44 -10.82 -10.54 -34.33
N GLU A 45 -9.64 -10.60 -34.94
CA GLU A 45 -8.48 -9.82 -34.55
C GLU A 45 -8.71 -8.31 -34.73
N LEU A 46 -9.32 -7.96 -35.87
CA LEU A 46 -9.72 -6.58 -36.15
C LEU A 46 -10.75 -6.06 -35.14
N LEU A 47 -11.74 -6.87 -34.78
CA LEU A 47 -12.73 -6.51 -33.76
C LEU A 47 -12.09 -6.33 -32.38
N ALA A 48 -11.12 -7.16 -32.00
CA ALA A 48 -10.40 -7.09 -30.73
C ALA A 48 -9.61 -5.77 -30.56
N VAL A 49 -9.21 -5.14 -31.65
CA VAL A 49 -8.57 -3.81 -31.67
C VAL A 49 -9.59 -2.71 -31.90
N ALA A 50 -10.51 -2.88 -32.84
CA ALA A 50 -11.47 -1.84 -33.22
C ALA A 50 -12.45 -1.48 -32.08
N VAL A 51 -12.89 -2.46 -31.28
CA VAL A 51 -13.81 -2.21 -30.17
C VAL A 51 -13.19 -1.31 -29.09
N PRO A 52 -12.00 -1.58 -28.53
CA PRO A 52 -11.34 -0.67 -27.59
C PRO A 52 -11.10 0.73 -28.18
N VAL A 53 -10.70 0.80 -29.44
CA VAL A 53 -10.49 2.10 -30.12
C VAL A 53 -11.79 2.89 -30.23
N ALA A 54 -12.88 2.24 -30.66
CA ALA A 54 -14.20 2.88 -30.74
C ALA A 54 -14.71 3.35 -29.37
N ILE A 55 -14.51 2.56 -28.33
CA ILE A 55 -14.85 2.93 -26.93
C ILE A 55 -14.04 4.16 -26.51
N GLY A 56 -12.73 4.19 -26.76
CA GLY A 56 -11.88 5.33 -26.43
C GLY A 56 -12.32 6.63 -27.14
N VAL A 57 -12.60 6.56 -28.43
CA VAL A 57 -13.12 7.71 -29.20
C VAL A 57 -14.48 8.17 -28.66
N ALA A 58 -15.40 7.25 -28.41
CA ALA A 58 -16.71 7.56 -27.85
C ALA A 58 -16.61 8.23 -26.48
N ARG A 59 -15.68 7.77 -25.63
CA ARG A 59 -15.41 8.34 -24.30
C ARG A 59 -14.88 9.78 -24.40
N TYR A 60 -13.94 10.04 -25.31
CA TYR A 60 -13.46 11.39 -25.58
C TYR A 60 -14.60 12.33 -26.01
N LEU A 61 -15.44 11.93 -26.96
CA LEU A 61 -16.53 12.76 -27.49
C LEU A 61 -17.62 13.09 -26.45
N THR A 62 -17.79 12.23 -25.45
CA THR A 62 -18.84 12.36 -24.44
C THR A 62 -18.38 13.00 -23.14
N THR A 63 -17.07 13.19 -22.93
CA THR A 63 -16.53 13.79 -21.73
C THR A 63 -16.41 15.30 -21.89
N ARG A 64 -16.98 16.04 -20.92
CA ARG A 64 -16.89 17.50 -20.82
C ARG A 64 -16.72 17.90 -19.36
N TYR A 65 -16.00 18.99 -19.14
CA TYR A 65 -15.82 19.55 -17.80
C TYR A 65 -16.10 21.05 -17.78
N ARG A 66 -16.40 21.58 -16.60
CA ARG A 66 -16.46 23.03 -16.35
C ARG A 66 -15.97 23.33 -14.95
N ILE A 67 -15.34 24.49 -14.83
CA ILE A 67 -14.89 25.03 -13.54
C ILE A 67 -15.77 26.24 -13.25
N LEU A 68 -16.55 26.16 -12.18
CA LEU A 68 -17.39 27.23 -11.67
C LEU A 68 -16.80 27.76 -10.38
N ASP A 69 -17.27 28.93 -9.92
CA ASP A 69 -16.85 29.51 -8.65
C ASP A 69 -17.10 28.52 -7.50
N GLY A 70 -16.00 27.95 -6.99
CA GLY A 70 -16.05 27.03 -5.86
C GLY A 70 -16.37 25.55 -6.18
N ARG A 71 -16.53 25.14 -7.46
CA ARG A 71 -16.76 23.72 -7.79
C ARG A 71 -16.25 23.34 -9.18
N VAL A 72 -15.85 22.09 -9.31
CA VAL A 72 -15.50 21.47 -10.60
C VAL A 72 -16.56 20.43 -10.95
N GLU A 73 -17.10 20.51 -12.14
CA GLU A 73 -18.10 19.59 -12.64
C GLU A 73 -17.56 18.81 -13.83
N LEU A 74 -17.75 17.50 -13.82
CA LEU A 74 -17.36 16.58 -14.87
C LEU A 74 -18.56 15.80 -15.33
N ARG A 75 -18.85 15.86 -16.65
CA ARG A 75 -19.92 15.10 -17.29
C ARG A 75 -19.32 14.04 -18.19
N ARG A 76 -19.68 12.78 -17.95
CA ARG A 76 -19.26 11.61 -18.73
C ARG A 76 -20.44 10.73 -19.10
N GLY A 77 -20.33 10.02 -20.21
CA GLY A 77 -21.17 8.88 -20.56
C GLY A 77 -21.92 9.03 -21.88
N LEU A 78 -21.94 7.93 -22.65
CA LEU A 78 -22.63 7.79 -23.91
C LEU A 78 -24.09 7.34 -23.72
N LEU A 79 -24.29 6.21 -23.04
CA LEU A 79 -25.59 5.60 -22.77
C LEU A 79 -26.18 6.09 -21.45
N GLN A 80 -25.36 6.16 -20.42
CA GLN A 80 -25.74 6.69 -19.10
C GLN A 80 -24.87 7.91 -18.79
N ARG A 81 -25.51 9.06 -18.66
CA ARG A 81 -24.81 10.32 -18.35
C ARG A 81 -24.61 10.45 -16.85
N THR A 82 -23.37 10.54 -16.42
CA THR A 82 -22.99 10.79 -15.03
C THR A 82 -22.44 12.21 -14.92
N LEU A 83 -23.00 13.00 -14.02
CA LEU A 83 -22.49 14.29 -13.60
C LEU A 83 -21.82 14.11 -12.23
N ARG A 84 -20.52 14.40 -12.16
CA ARG A 84 -19.77 14.42 -10.91
C ARG A 84 -19.39 15.85 -10.57
N THR A 85 -19.58 16.24 -9.35
CA THR A 85 -19.26 17.58 -8.85
C THR A 85 -18.33 17.44 -7.66
N ALA A 86 -17.19 18.12 -7.69
CA ALA A 86 -16.30 18.28 -6.55
C ALA A 86 -16.37 19.73 -6.07
N GLN A 87 -16.66 19.92 -4.79
CA GLN A 87 -16.58 21.22 -4.14
C GLN A 87 -15.12 21.49 -3.80
N LEU A 88 -14.60 22.67 -4.14
CA LEU A 88 -13.20 23.02 -3.97
C LEU A 88 -12.80 23.22 -2.51
N ASP A 89 -13.75 23.57 -1.64
CA ASP A 89 -13.61 23.64 -0.18
C ASP A 89 -13.39 22.28 0.49
N ARG A 90 -13.78 21.19 -0.19
CA ARG A 90 -13.61 19.81 0.30
C ARG A 90 -12.43 19.07 -0.30
N VAL A 91 -11.60 19.75 -1.09
CA VAL A 91 -10.42 19.13 -1.70
C VAL A 91 -9.42 18.78 -0.60
N ARG A 92 -8.99 17.52 -0.57
CA ARG A 92 -8.03 16.99 0.42
C ARG A 92 -6.69 16.60 -0.16
N THR A 93 -6.70 16.10 -1.38
CA THR A 93 -5.49 15.72 -2.11
C THR A 93 -5.62 16.13 -3.56
N VAL A 94 -4.52 16.55 -4.17
CA VAL A 94 -4.42 16.82 -5.59
C VAL A 94 -3.27 16.03 -6.16
N ASP A 95 -3.58 15.01 -6.94
CA ASP A 95 -2.62 14.17 -7.63
C ASP A 95 -2.53 14.56 -9.10
N VAL A 96 -1.34 14.86 -9.59
CA VAL A 96 -1.09 15.06 -11.02
C VAL A 96 -0.36 13.83 -11.56
N THR A 97 -0.94 13.20 -12.55
CA THR A 97 -0.36 12.01 -13.20
C THR A 97 -0.20 12.24 -14.69
N ALA A 98 0.92 11.80 -15.25
CA ALA A 98 1.17 11.85 -16.68
C ALA A 98 1.79 10.53 -17.16
N SER A 99 1.05 9.75 -17.95
CA SER A 99 1.60 8.57 -18.61
C SER A 99 2.60 8.96 -19.70
N LEU A 100 3.39 8.01 -20.22
CA LEU A 100 4.31 8.30 -21.33
C LEU A 100 3.61 9.00 -22.50
N VAL A 101 2.43 8.51 -22.88
CA VAL A 101 1.66 9.09 -23.99
C VAL A 101 1.22 10.52 -23.65
N HIS A 102 0.76 10.75 -22.40
CA HIS A 102 0.43 12.10 -21.94
C HIS A 102 1.64 13.03 -21.96
N ARG A 103 2.80 12.56 -21.49
CA ARG A 103 4.05 13.37 -21.48
C ARG A 103 4.51 13.78 -22.87
N VAL A 104 4.51 12.83 -23.83
CA VAL A 104 4.89 13.12 -25.24
C VAL A 104 3.94 14.13 -25.85
N LEU A 105 2.66 14.09 -25.49
CA LEU A 105 1.64 15.01 -26.00
C LEU A 105 1.49 16.29 -25.17
N GLY A 106 2.26 16.45 -24.09
CA GLY A 106 2.19 17.60 -23.17
C GLY A 106 0.90 17.67 -22.37
N LEU A 107 0.28 16.52 -22.08
CA LEU A 107 -0.95 16.38 -21.31
C LEU A 107 -0.69 15.83 -19.91
N ALA A 108 -1.64 16.04 -19.00
CA ALA A 108 -1.65 15.48 -17.66
C ALA A 108 -3.09 15.20 -17.21
N THR A 109 -3.23 14.32 -16.24
CA THR A 109 -4.47 13.99 -15.54
C THR A 109 -4.39 14.54 -14.13
N VAL A 110 -5.37 15.32 -13.70
CA VAL A 110 -5.49 15.81 -12.33
C VAL A 110 -6.58 15.03 -11.62
N ARG A 111 -6.22 14.37 -10.53
CA ARG A 111 -7.16 13.69 -9.65
C ARG A 111 -7.34 14.53 -8.39
N ILE A 112 -8.58 14.86 -8.08
CA ILE A 112 -8.99 15.67 -6.94
C ILE A 112 -9.70 14.75 -5.96
N GLY A 113 -9.06 14.48 -4.81
CA GLY A 113 -9.64 13.68 -3.74
C GLY A 113 -10.38 14.56 -2.74
N THR A 114 -11.67 14.28 -2.52
CA THR A 114 -12.52 15.03 -1.57
C THR A 114 -12.67 14.31 -0.22
N GLY A 115 -12.05 13.13 -0.06
CA GLY A 115 -12.10 12.34 1.17
C GLY A 115 -13.39 11.58 1.44
N ALA A 116 -14.36 11.65 0.54
CA ALA A 116 -15.63 10.94 0.69
C ALA A 116 -15.61 9.50 0.13
N GLY A 117 -14.41 9.02 -0.25
CA GLY A 117 -14.16 7.68 -0.80
C GLY A 117 -13.67 7.74 -2.25
N ALA A 118 -12.90 6.73 -2.66
CA ALA A 118 -12.27 6.66 -3.98
C ALA A 118 -13.27 6.71 -5.16
N GLU A 119 -14.52 6.36 -4.93
CA GLU A 119 -15.58 6.44 -5.95
C GLU A 119 -16.05 7.89 -6.22
N GLN A 120 -15.77 8.81 -5.31
CA GLN A 120 -16.16 10.22 -5.40
C GLN A 120 -15.00 11.12 -5.86
N ASP A 121 -13.79 10.59 -6.01
CA ASP A 121 -12.66 11.32 -6.56
C ASP A 121 -13.00 11.81 -7.97
N LEU A 122 -12.70 13.09 -8.23
CA LEU A 122 -12.88 13.70 -9.53
C LEU A 122 -11.57 13.58 -10.33
N GLU A 123 -11.62 12.94 -11.48
CA GLU A 123 -10.48 12.77 -12.36
C GLU A 123 -10.68 13.60 -13.63
N LEU A 124 -9.90 14.66 -13.76
CA LEU A 124 -9.83 15.52 -14.94
C LEU A 124 -8.70 15.04 -15.82
N ASP A 125 -9.04 14.27 -16.84
CA ASP A 125 -8.08 13.71 -17.78
C ASP A 125 -7.88 14.65 -18.99
N GLY A 126 -6.65 14.72 -19.53
CA GLY A 126 -6.35 15.47 -20.74
C GLY A 126 -6.26 16.98 -20.58
N LEU A 127 -5.87 17.48 -19.44
CA LEU A 127 -5.44 18.86 -19.28
C LEU A 127 -4.04 19.05 -19.85
N ARG A 128 -3.72 20.25 -20.35
CA ARG A 128 -2.34 20.58 -20.70
C ARG A 128 -1.48 20.62 -19.43
N ALA A 129 -0.25 20.10 -19.49
CA ALA A 129 0.61 20.02 -18.33
C ALA A 129 0.76 21.36 -17.56
N PRO A 130 0.94 22.55 -18.18
CA PRO A 130 0.94 23.82 -17.47
C PRO A 130 -0.39 24.11 -16.76
N GLN A 131 -1.53 23.88 -17.43
CA GLN A 131 -2.86 24.09 -16.84
C GLN A 131 -3.13 23.17 -15.65
N ALA A 132 -2.64 21.94 -15.73
CA ALA A 132 -2.73 20.99 -14.62
C ALA A 132 -1.95 21.47 -13.38
N GLN A 133 -0.77 22.07 -13.59
CA GLN A 133 0.03 22.66 -12.53
C GLN A 133 -0.62 23.92 -11.93
N GLU A 134 -1.08 24.85 -12.80
CA GLU A 134 -1.79 26.05 -12.36
C GLU A 134 -3.05 25.70 -11.54
N LEU A 135 -3.83 24.71 -12.01
CA LEU A 135 -5.02 24.24 -11.30
C LEU A 135 -4.64 23.66 -9.93
N ARG A 136 -3.57 22.86 -9.86
CA ARG A 136 -3.09 22.30 -8.61
C ARG A 136 -2.68 23.39 -7.63
N GLU A 137 -1.87 24.35 -8.06
CA GLU A 137 -1.41 25.47 -7.24
C GLU A 137 -2.58 26.32 -6.73
N ALA A 138 -3.54 26.61 -7.60
CA ALA A 138 -4.75 27.36 -7.23
C ALA A 138 -5.61 26.61 -6.20
N LEU A 139 -5.72 25.28 -6.33
CA LEU A 139 -6.46 24.44 -5.39
C LEU A 139 -5.77 24.39 -4.02
N LEU A 140 -4.46 24.20 -3.99
CA LEU A 140 -3.68 24.12 -2.75
C LEU A 140 -3.58 25.47 -2.05
N ALA A 141 -3.45 26.58 -2.79
CA ALA A 141 -3.44 27.93 -2.21
C ALA A 141 -4.76 28.30 -1.53
N ARG A 142 -5.91 27.90 -2.08
CA ARG A 142 -7.23 28.12 -1.45
C ARG A 142 -7.40 27.35 -0.16
N VAL A 143 -6.99 26.08 -0.14
CA VAL A 143 -7.06 25.23 1.06
C VAL A 143 -6.17 25.82 2.17
N ALA A 144 -4.99 26.35 1.84
CA ALA A 144 -4.11 27.00 2.79
C ALA A 144 -4.70 28.33 3.36
N HIS A 145 -5.46 29.09 2.53
CA HIS A 145 -6.10 30.33 2.97
C HIS A 145 -7.25 30.08 3.94
N GLU A 146 -8.06 29.04 3.69
CA GLU A 146 -9.19 28.68 4.56
C GLU A 146 -8.74 28.13 5.92
N ALA A 147 -7.55 27.49 5.97
CA ALA A 147 -6.96 26.99 7.21
C ALA A 147 -6.36 28.11 8.10
N HIS A 148 -6.12 29.30 7.55
CA HIS A 148 -5.44 30.43 8.23
C HIS A 148 -6.25 31.72 8.18
N ALA A 149 -7.58 31.69 8.17
CA ALA A 149 -8.37 32.88 8.32
C ALA A 149 -8.41 33.35 9.80
N PRO A 150 -7.52 34.26 10.25
CA PRO A 150 -7.74 35.06 11.44
C PRO A 150 -8.56 36.28 11.04
N ASP A 151 -9.42 36.72 11.94
CA ASP A 151 -10.34 37.86 11.82
C ASP A 151 -9.63 39.24 11.72
N ASP A 152 -8.33 39.32 11.41
CA ASP A 152 -7.62 40.58 11.30
C ASP A 152 -6.97 40.78 9.93
N ALA A 153 -7.62 41.63 9.15
CA ALA A 153 -7.12 42.14 7.89
C ALA A 153 -6.04 43.21 8.17
N ASP A 154 -4.77 42.81 8.12
CA ASP A 154 -3.70 43.79 7.90
C ASP A 154 -2.80 43.30 6.75
N ALA A 155 -2.58 44.20 5.80
CA ALA A 155 -1.98 43.93 4.50
C ALA A 155 -0.51 43.47 4.64
N ALA A 156 -0.27 42.20 4.59
CA ALA A 156 1.07 41.65 4.47
C ALA A 156 1.44 41.44 3.00
N ALA A 157 2.67 41.82 2.66
CA ALA A 157 3.31 41.65 1.36
C ALA A 157 3.13 40.25 0.79
N PRO A 158 3.12 40.05 -0.57
CA PRO A 158 2.99 38.73 -1.17
C PRO A 158 4.05 37.80 -0.60
N PRO A 159 3.66 36.62 -0.10
CA PRO A 159 4.59 35.67 0.52
C PRO A 159 5.67 35.31 -0.50
N ALA A 160 6.93 35.43 -0.09
CA ALA A 160 8.06 34.90 -0.85
C ALA A 160 7.79 33.45 -1.21
N ALA A 161 8.13 33.04 -2.45
CA ALA A 161 7.91 31.67 -2.92
C ALA A 161 8.39 30.67 -1.87
N PRO A 162 7.57 29.72 -1.42
CA PRO A 162 7.90 28.83 -0.33
C PRO A 162 9.17 28.06 -0.69
N THR A 163 10.19 28.14 0.15
CA THR A 163 11.48 27.48 -0.07
C THR A 163 11.26 25.97 0.10
N GLU A 164 11.12 25.25 -1.01
CA GLU A 164 11.03 23.81 -0.99
C GLU A 164 12.38 23.19 -0.62
N ARG A 165 12.38 22.33 0.39
CA ARG A 165 13.57 21.61 0.80
C ARG A 165 13.46 20.15 0.37
N PRO A 166 14.42 19.62 -0.42
CA PRO A 166 14.45 18.20 -0.73
C PRO A 166 14.83 17.41 0.54
N VAL A 167 13.94 16.52 0.97
CA VAL A 167 14.13 15.63 2.13
C VAL A 167 14.73 14.32 1.69
N LEU A 168 14.29 13.80 0.53
CA LEU A 168 14.76 12.52 0.01
C LEU A 168 14.87 12.58 -1.51
N ARG A 169 15.93 11.94 -2.05
CA ARG A 169 16.04 11.57 -3.46
C ARG A 169 16.34 10.08 -3.55
N LEU A 170 15.78 9.43 -4.55
CA LEU A 170 16.03 8.01 -4.81
C LEU A 170 17.50 7.76 -5.12
N ASP A 171 18.09 6.82 -4.41
CA ASP A 171 19.34 6.19 -4.83
C ASP A 171 18.99 4.92 -5.64
N PRO A 172 19.37 4.82 -6.92
CA PRO A 172 19.11 3.64 -7.73
C PRO A 172 19.66 2.33 -7.12
N GLY A 173 20.69 2.41 -6.25
CA GLY A 173 21.24 1.28 -5.52
C GLY A 173 20.22 0.59 -4.59
N TRP A 174 19.14 1.27 -4.21
CA TRP A 174 18.08 0.66 -3.38
C TRP A 174 17.24 -0.35 -4.15
N ALA A 175 17.28 -0.35 -5.47
CA ALA A 175 16.60 -1.36 -6.30
C ALA A 175 17.01 -2.80 -5.94
N ARG A 176 18.21 -3.01 -5.34
CA ARG A 176 18.65 -4.31 -4.80
C ARG A 176 17.71 -4.90 -3.73
N TYR A 177 16.90 -4.08 -3.08
CA TYR A 177 15.93 -4.52 -2.09
C TYR A 177 14.60 -4.98 -2.68
N ALA A 178 14.34 -4.68 -3.95
CA ALA A 178 13.09 -5.03 -4.63
C ALA A 178 12.75 -6.54 -4.61
N PRO A 179 13.69 -7.47 -4.82
CA PRO A 179 13.41 -8.91 -4.77
C PRO A 179 12.92 -9.40 -3.39
N PHE A 180 13.28 -8.68 -2.32
CA PHE A 180 12.93 -9.03 -0.94
C PHE A 180 11.56 -8.51 -0.50
N THR A 181 10.83 -7.85 -1.40
CA THR A 181 9.46 -7.39 -1.17
C THR A 181 8.43 -8.49 -1.41
N SER A 182 7.20 -8.29 -0.93
CA SER A 182 6.08 -9.18 -1.25
C SER A 182 5.81 -9.26 -2.76
N ALA A 183 6.04 -8.17 -3.50
CA ALA A 183 5.90 -8.14 -4.96
C ALA A 183 6.92 -9.06 -5.65
N GLY A 184 8.17 -9.10 -5.17
CA GLY A 184 9.19 -10.03 -5.65
C GLY A 184 8.79 -11.50 -5.41
N VAL A 185 8.27 -11.80 -4.22
CA VAL A 185 7.78 -13.15 -3.89
C VAL A 185 6.61 -13.57 -4.80
N VAL A 186 5.65 -12.67 -5.03
CA VAL A 186 4.51 -12.93 -5.92
C VAL A 186 4.98 -13.14 -7.36
N ALA A 187 5.94 -12.35 -7.84
CA ALA A 187 6.51 -12.53 -9.17
C ALA A 187 7.22 -13.89 -9.31
N ALA A 188 7.97 -14.31 -8.28
CA ALA A 188 8.60 -15.64 -8.25
C ALA A 188 7.57 -16.76 -8.29
N ALA A 189 6.52 -16.66 -7.47
CA ALA A 189 5.43 -17.66 -7.44
C ALA A 189 4.68 -17.74 -8.79
N ALA A 190 4.43 -16.58 -9.43
CA ALA A 190 3.80 -16.52 -10.75
C ALA A 190 4.68 -17.18 -11.83
N LEU A 191 5.98 -16.91 -11.84
CA LEU A 191 6.92 -17.54 -12.78
C LEU A 191 7.02 -19.04 -12.57
N LEU A 192 7.08 -19.49 -11.31
CA LEU A 192 7.06 -20.93 -10.99
C LEU A 192 5.73 -21.58 -11.42
N GLY A 193 4.60 -20.88 -11.24
CA GLY A 193 3.29 -21.34 -11.71
C GLY A 193 3.22 -21.47 -13.23
N VAL A 194 3.79 -20.53 -13.98
CA VAL A 194 3.88 -20.64 -15.45
C VAL A 194 4.85 -21.75 -15.87
N ALA A 195 6.02 -21.83 -15.23
CA ALA A 195 7.01 -22.86 -15.52
C ALA A 195 6.44 -24.27 -15.23
N SER A 196 5.59 -24.39 -14.19
CA SER A 196 4.95 -25.67 -13.86
C SER A 196 4.02 -26.18 -14.96
N GLN A 197 3.41 -25.29 -15.75
CA GLN A 197 2.56 -25.68 -16.89
C GLN A 197 3.36 -26.23 -18.08
N ALA A 198 4.64 -25.91 -18.16
CA ALA A 198 5.56 -26.47 -19.18
C ALA A 198 6.07 -27.85 -18.83
N LEU A 199 5.89 -28.31 -17.58
CA LEU A 199 6.27 -29.64 -17.15
C LEU A 199 5.23 -30.68 -17.62
N PRO A 200 5.67 -31.84 -18.12
CA PRO A 200 4.73 -32.89 -18.47
C PRO A 200 4.00 -33.44 -17.25
N ASP A 201 2.77 -33.89 -17.40
CA ASP A 201 1.94 -34.44 -16.32
C ASP A 201 2.63 -35.54 -15.50
N SER A 202 3.55 -36.27 -16.13
CA SER A 202 4.40 -37.27 -15.47
C SER A 202 5.32 -36.71 -14.37
N ALA A 203 5.69 -35.45 -14.46
CA ALA A 203 6.56 -34.78 -13.45
C ALA A 203 5.80 -34.48 -12.14
N TRP A 204 4.46 -34.42 -12.18
CA TRP A 204 3.60 -34.16 -11.01
C TRP A 204 3.16 -35.43 -10.27
N ARG A 205 3.50 -36.59 -10.82
CA ARG A 205 3.17 -37.87 -10.17
C ARG A 205 4.19 -38.17 -9.08
N LEU A 206 3.85 -37.75 -7.86
CA LEU A 206 4.67 -37.96 -6.65
C LEU A 206 4.86 -39.46 -6.33
N ASP A 207 3.99 -40.35 -6.84
CA ASP A 207 4.08 -41.79 -6.74
C ASP A 207 5.26 -42.40 -7.53
N ARG A 208 5.76 -41.64 -8.53
CA ARG A 208 6.93 -42.06 -9.35
C ARG A 208 8.27 -41.46 -8.89
N LEU A 209 8.29 -40.69 -7.80
CA LEU A 209 9.54 -40.20 -7.24
C LEU A 209 10.58 -41.32 -6.97
N PRO A 210 10.19 -42.52 -6.48
CA PRO A 210 11.11 -43.64 -6.34
C PRO A 210 11.68 -44.14 -7.66
N ASP A 211 10.92 -44.08 -8.75
CA ASP A 211 11.34 -44.54 -10.08
C ASP A 211 12.30 -43.57 -10.77
N LEU A 212 12.33 -42.32 -10.34
CA LEU A 212 13.28 -41.31 -10.80
C LEU A 212 14.64 -41.39 -10.07
N ALA A 213 14.72 -42.16 -8.98
CA ALA A 213 15.96 -42.35 -8.21
C ALA A 213 17.08 -43.07 -9.02
N PRO A 214 16.80 -44.02 -9.93
CA PRO A 214 17.83 -44.63 -10.75
C PRO A 214 18.41 -43.71 -11.82
N ALA A 215 17.71 -42.64 -12.20
CA ALA A 215 18.18 -41.69 -13.22
C ALA A 215 19.32 -40.76 -12.74
N GLY A 216 19.81 -40.97 -11.50
CA GLY A 216 20.87 -40.19 -10.91
C GLY A 216 20.46 -38.76 -10.51
N TRP A 217 21.43 -37.98 -10.06
CA TRP A 217 21.23 -36.59 -9.55
C TRP A 217 20.80 -35.60 -10.65
N GLY A 218 20.70 -36.00 -11.92
CA GLY A 218 20.48 -35.13 -13.07
C GLY A 218 19.11 -34.39 -13.00
N TRP A 219 18.04 -35.06 -12.55
CA TRP A 219 16.73 -34.40 -12.42
C TRP A 219 16.70 -33.37 -11.28
N LEU A 220 17.38 -33.65 -10.15
CA LEU A 220 17.53 -32.68 -9.06
C LEU A 220 18.29 -31.44 -9.51
N LEU A 221 19.34 -31.65 -10.31
CA LEU A 221 20.10 -30.55 -10.91
C LEU A 221 19.21 -29.73 -11.86
N LEU A 222 18.39 -30.38 -12.69
CA LEU A 222 17.47 -29.71 -13.61
C LEU A 222 16.44 -28.88 -12.85
N VAL A 223 15.84 -29.43 -11.79
CA VAL A 223 14.91 -28.71 -10.93
C VAL A 223 15.62 -27.53 -10.22
N ALA A 224 16.80 -27.77 -9.68
CA ALA A 224 17.60 -26.71 -9.02
C ALA A 224 17.94 -25.57 -9.99
N VAL A 225 18.37 -25.90 -11.22
CA VAL A 225 18.62 -24.89 -12.28
C VAL A 225 17.34 -24.14 -12.66
N GLY A 226 16.22 -24.86 -12.79
CA GLY A 226 14.91 -24.25 -13.08
C GLY A 226 14.46 -23.28 -11.99
N VAL A 227 14.57 -23.70 -10.73
CA VAL A 227 14.26 -22.83 -9.56
C VAL A 227 15.20 -21.62 -9.50
N LEU A 228 16.49 -21.82 -9.73
CA LEU A 228 17.47 -20.72 -9.77
C LEU A 228 17.17 -19.74 -10.90
N ALA A 229 16.88 -20.24 -12.11
CA ALA A 229 16.49 -19.40 -13.25
C ALA A 229 15.22 -18.60 -12.97
N ALA A 230 14.21 -19.23 -12.38
CA ALA A 230 12.98 -18.54 -11.97
C ALA A 230 13.25 -17.47 -10.90
N ALA A 231 14.10 -17.77 -9.91
CA ALA A 231 14.46 -16.81 -8.86
C ALA A 231 15.24 -15.61 -9.43
N VAL A 232 16.19 -15.83 -10.33
CA VAL A 232 16.96 -14.77 -11.00
C VAL A 232 16.04 -13.92 -11.88
N SER A 233 15.16 -14.55 -12.69
CA SER A 233 14.21 -13.83 -13.54
C SER A 233 13.23 -12.99 -12.72
N SER A 234 12.73 -13.54 -11.61
CA SER A 234 11.88 -12.81 -10.66
C SER A 234 12.61 -11.63 -10.04
N ALA A 235 13.86 -11.80 -9.64
CA ALA A 235 14.68 -10.72 -9.09
C ALA A 235 14.91 -9.59 -10.11
N VAL A 236 15.23 -9.94 -11.36
CA VAL A 236 15.38 -8.97 -12.45
C VAL A 236 14.07 -8.21 -12.70
N LEU A 237 12.92 -8.91 -12.78
CA LEU A 237 11.62 -8.28 -12.97
C LEU A 237 11.25 -7.38 -11.79
N ALA A 238 11.55 -7.79 -10.56
CA ALA A 238 11.32 -6.98 -9.36
C ALA A 238 12.15 -5.69 -9.38
N VAL A 239 13.44 -5.78 -9.75
CA VAL A 239 14.34 -4.62 -9.89
C VAL A 239 13.86 -3.68 -10.99
N LEU A 240 13.51 -4.21 -12.17
CA LEU A 240 12.97 -3.41 -13.26
C LEU A 240 11.66 -2.72 -12.87
N GLY A 241 10.75 -3.46 -12.25
CA GLY A 241 9.49 -2.92 -11.73
C GLY A 241 9.71 -1.81 -10.69
N TYR A 242 10.66 -2.01 -9.78
CA TYR A 242 11.05 -1.00 -8.79
C TYR A 242 11.57 0.28 -9.46
N LEU A 243 12.50 0.15 -10.40
CA LEU A 243 13.06 1.28 -11.13
C LEU A 243 11.99 2.03 -11.93
N VAL A 244 11.09 1.31 -12.60
CA VAL A 244 9.99 1.94 -13.35
C VAL A 244 9.02 2.67 -12.43
N ALA A 245 8.68 2.08 -11.28
CA ALA A 245 7.68 2.65 -10.37
C ALA A 245 8.21 3.83 -9.55
N HIS A 246 9.50 3.82 -9.20
CA HIS A 246 10.11 4.79 -8.28
C HIS A 246 11.18 5.66 -8.93
N TRP A 247 11.31 5.65 -10.27
CA TRP A 247 12.29 6.46 -10.98
C TRP A 247 12.15 7.93 -10.61
N ASP A 248 13.31 8.58 -10.38
CA ASP A 248 13.41 9.99 -10.02
C ASP A 248 12.52 10.39 -8.82
N LEU A 249 12.35 9.45 -7.86
CA LEU A 249 11.57 9.75 -6.68
C LEU A 249 12.26 10.86 -5.90
N THR A 250 11.50 11.94 -5.72
CA THR A 250 11.89 13.07 -4.88
C THR A 250 10.77 13.37 -3.89
N LEU A 251 11.14 13.48 -2.62
CA LEU A 251 10.27 13.94 -1.55
C LEU A 251 10.76 15.31 -1.12
N THR A 252 9.92 16.32 -1.30
CA THR A 252 10.20 17.70 -0.89
C THR A 252 9.24 18.13 0.20
N ARG A 253 9.72 18.97 1.11
CA ARG A 253 8.92 19.61 2.15
C ARG A 253 8.85 21.12 1.91
N SER A 254 7.66 21.64 1.93
CA SER A 254 7.34 23.07 2.04
C SER A 254 6.81 23.34 3.46
N PRO A 255 6.68 24.59 3.91
CA PRO A 255 6.22 24.90 5.26
C PRO A 255 4.88 24.27 5.66
N THR A 256 4.00 24.01 4.69
CA THR A 256 2.63 23.54 4.93
C THR A 256 2.30 22.22 4.23
N GLN A 257 3.21 21.70 3.39
CA GLN A 257 2.89 20.53 2.56
C GLN A 257 4.10 19.67 2.22
N TRP A 258 3.82 18.40 2.01
CA TRP A 258 4.73 17.41 1.47
C TRP A 258 4.41 17.13 0.01
N ARG A 259 5.43 17.08 -0.83
CA ARG A 259 5.30 16.76 -2.25
C ARG A 259 6.15 15.55 -2.58
N LEU A 260 5.53 14.54 -3.15
CA LEU A 260 6.17 13.32 -3.60
C LEU A 260 6.03 13.21 -5.12
N THR A 261 7.14 13.21 -5.84
CA THR A 261 7.18 12.98 -7.30
C THR A 261 7.91 11.68 -7.58
N ARG A 262 7.38 10.82 -8.45
CA ARG A 262 7.98 9.54 -8.82
C ARG A 262 7.45 8.99 -10.14
N GLY A 263 8.23 8.11 -10.77
CA GLY A 263 7.81 7.23 -11.86
C GLY A 263 8.44 7.53 -13.21
N LEU A 264 8.87 6.47 -13.90
CA LEU A 264 9.52 6.54 -15.22
C LEU A 264 8.50 6.60 -16.36
N LEU A 265 7.61 5.59 -16.42
CA LEU A 265 6.60 5.47 -17.48
C LEU A 265 5.37 6.33 -17.20
N THR A 266 4.99 6.45 -15.94
CA THR A 266 3.91 7.31 -15.50
C THR A 266 4.43 8.15 -14.35
N THR A 267 4.66 9.42 -14.59
CA THR A 267 5.03 10.36 -13.54
C THR A 267 3.80 10.64 -12.69
N ARG A 268 3.94 10.48 -11.39
CA ARG A 268 2.91 10.77 -10.40
C ARG A 268 3.46 11.77 -9.40
N GLU A 269 2.74 12.85 -9.24
CA GLU A 269 3.03 13.86 -8.24
C GLU A 269 1.87 13.94 -7.27
N THR A 270 2.14 13.66 -6.01
CA THR A 270 1.17 13.67 -4.91
C THR A 270 1.57 14.73 -3.91
N SER A 271 0.65 15.63 -3.58
CA SER A 271 0.84 16.67 -2.57
C SER A 271 -0.10 16.43 -1.40
N VAL A 272 0.44 16.48 -0.19
CA VAL A 272 -0.29 16.26 1.07
C VAL A 272 0.04 17.40 2.03
N GLU A 273 -0.99 17.97 2.65
CA GLU A 273 -0.82 18.97 3.70
C GLU A 273 -0.25 18.34 4.98
N ASP A 274 0.62 19.07 5.66
CA ASP A 274 1.26 18.63 6.91
C ASP A 274 0.21 18.32 7.99
N ALA A 275 -0.80 19.17 8.17
CA ALA A 275 -1.89 18.95 9.11
C ALA A 275 -2.73 17.68 8.88
N ARG A 276 -2.59 17.03 7.72
CA ARG A 276 -3.28 15.77 7.39
C ARG A 276 -2.43 14.53 7.59
N LEU A 277 -1.18 14.69 7.95
CA LEU A 277 -0.29 13.59 8.29
C LEU A 277 -0.57 13.16 9.72
N ALA A 278 -1.43 12.14 9.87
CA ALA A 278 -1.78 11.59 11.17
C ALA A 278 -0.65 10.77 11.80
N GLY A 279 0.31 10.31 10.99
CA GLY A 279 1.40 9.48 11.48
C GLY A 279 2.13 8.73 10.39
N VAL A 280 2.93 7.75 10.78
CA VAL A 280 3.74 6.95 9.86
C VAL A 280 3.61 5.46 10.15
N VAL A 281 3.84 4.65 9.12
CA VAL A 281 3.91 3.19 9.19
C VAL A 281 5.22 2.72 8.59
N VAL A 282 6.09 2.15 9.42
CA VAL A 282 7.30 1.46 8.96
C VAL A 282 6.98 0.00 8.75
N ARG A 283 7.14 -0.48 7.51
CA ARG A 283 6.89 -1.86 7.11
C ARG A 283 8.20 -2.59 6.92
N GLU A 284 8.32 -3.74 7.55
CA GLU A 284 9.50 -4.60 7.54
C GLU A 284 9.08 -6.03 7.21
N PRO A 285 8.71 -6.36 5.95
CA PRO A 285 8.58 -7.75 5.56
C PRO A 285 9.88 -8.51 5.82
N LEU A 286 9.77 -9.81 6.07
CA LEU A 286 10.89 -10.64 6.49
C LEU A 286 12.13 -10.48 5.58
N GLY A 287 11.90 -10.45 4.26
CA GLY A 287 12.99 -10.27 3.29
C GLY A 287 13.72 -8.94 3.47
N LEU A 288 12.98 -7.82 3.58
CA LEU A 288 13.58 -6.50 3.80
C LEU A 288 14.30 -6.42 5.15
N ARG A 289 13.71 -7.01 6.20
CA ARG A 289 14.30 -7.03 7.55
C ARG A 289 15.63 -7.78 7.56
N LEU A 290 15.73 -8.92 6.87
CA LEU A 290 16.97 -9.68 6.73
C LEU A 290 18.03 -8.91 5.90
N ALA A 291 17.59 -8.10 4.96
CA ALA A 291 18.45 -7.24 4.15
C ALA A 291 18.80 -5.89 4.83
N GLY A 292 18.35 -5.63 6.07
CA GLY A 292 18.56 -4.36 6.76
C GLY A 292 17.81 -3.18 6.15
N ALA A 293 16.68 -3.45 5.49
CA ALA A 293 15.87 -2.48 4.79
C ALA A 293 14.44 -2.42 5.35
N ALA A 294 13.74 -1.33 5.04
CA ALA A 294 12.34 -1.10 5.40
C ALA A 294 11.65 -0.24 4.34
N GLU A 295 10.35 -0.05 4.49
CA GLU A 295 9.51 0.82 3.69
C GLU A 295 8.76 1.78 4.60
N LEU A 296 8.59 3.04 4.19
CA LEU A 296 7.84 4.05 4.94
C LEU A 296 6.55 4.41 4.23
N GLY A 297 5.44 4.30 4.95
CA GLY A 297 4.16 4.87 4.57
C GLY A 297 3.76 6.01 5.51
N ALA A 298 3.13 7.04 4.99
CA ALA A 298 2.44 8.05 5.79
C ALA A 298 0.97 7.67 5.97
N VAL A 299 0.45 7.86 7.17
CA VAL A 299 -0.98 7.77 7.47
C VAL A 299 -1.59 9.13 7.20
N VAL A 300 -2.36 9.25 6.13
CA VAL A 300 -2.97 10.52 5.70
C VAL A 300 -4.47 10.48 5.94
N THR A 301 -4.99 11.53 6.57
CA THR A 301 -6.44 11.65 6.79
C THR A 301 -7.15 12.00 5.49
N GLY A 302 -8.25 11.28 5.20
CA GLY A 302 -9.11 11.57 4.05
C GLY A 302 -8.64 10.99 2.71
N LEU A 303 -7.62 10.14 2.68
CA LEU A 303 -7.38 9.28 1.52
C LEU A 303 -8.45 8.18 1.46
N GLY A 304 -9.05 7.98 0.28
CA GLY A 304 -10.05 6.93 0.07
C GLY A 304 -9.49 5.52 0.30
N GLN A 305 -10.35 4.56 0.63
CA GLN A 305 -9.97 3.17 0.92
C GLN A 305 -9.22 2.45 -0.22
N GLY A 306 -9.21 2.99 -1.44
CA GLY A 306 -8.58 2.37 -2.62
C GLY A 306 -7.04 2.19 -2.52
N GLU A 307 -6.36 2.98 -1.70
CA GLU A 307 -4.92 2.89 -1.46
C GLU A 307 -4.59 2.45 -0.01
N LYS A 308 -5.50 1.79 0.69
CA LYS A 308 -5.38 1.44 2.13
C LYS A 308 -5.08 2.64 3.03
N GLY A 309 -5.39 3.87 2.56
CA GLY A 309 -5.24 5.12 3.30
C GLY A 309 -3.81 5.49 3.70
N THR A 310 -2.79 4.80 3.17
CA THR A 310 -1.38 5.10 3.43
C THR A 310 -0.65 5.46 2.14
N LEU A 311 0.05 6.59 2.15
CA LEU A 311 0.90 7.03 1.06
C LEU A 311 2.32 6.49 1.28
N THR A 312 2.86 5.70 0.35
CA THR A 312 4.26 5.27 0.42
C THR A 312 5.18 6.46 0.13
N LEU A 313 5.87 6.96 1.18
CA LEU A 313 6.84 8.06 1.08
C LEU A 313 8.22 7.57 0.68
N VAL A 314 8.69 6.48 1.32
CA VAL A 314 9.98 5.86 1.03
C VAL A 314 9.73 4.44 0.56
N PRO A 315 10.12 4.09 -0.68
CA PRO A 315 10.09 2.70 -1.14
C PRO A 315 11.11 1.87 -0.37
N PRO A 316 11.20 0.54 -0.61
CA PRO A 316 12.23 -0.28 0.01
C PRO A 316 13.61 0.37 -0.05
N ALA A 317 14.14 0.74 1.12
CA ALA A 317 15.38 1.51 1.30
C ALA A 317 16.11 1.07 2.59
N PRO A 318 17.39 1.44 2.77
CA PRO A 318 18.11 1.18 4.01
C PRO A 318 17.34 1.71 5.23
N ARG A 319 17.34 0.96 6.33
CA ARG A 319 16.60 1.29 7.55
C ARG A 319 16.89 2.70 8.05
N ALA A 320 18.15 3.12 8.05
CA ALA A 320 18.56 4.45 8.50
C ALA A 320 17.92 5.60 7.69
N VAL A 321 17.74 5.41 6.37
CA VAL A 321 17.07 6.39 5.52
C VAL A 321 15.57 6.47 5.87
N VAL A 322 14.94 5.33 6.07
CA VAL A 322 13.53 5.24 6.46
C VAL A 322 13.29 5.93 7.80
N ASP A 323 14.14 5.68 8.79
CA ASP A 323 14.04 6.28 10.13
C ASP A 323 14.27 7.81 10.06
N GLY A 324 15.25 8.28 9.26
CA GLY A 324 15.50 9.71 9.08
C GLY A 324 14.31 10.44 8.44
N VAL A 325 13.70 9.88 7.40
CA VAL A 325 12.52 10.49 6.77
C VAL A 325 11.30 10.42 7.70
N ALA A 326 11.12 9.31 8.41
CA ALA A 326 10.02 9.18 9.38
C ALA A 326 10.14 10.19 10.51
N GLY A 327 11.37 10.45 10.99
CA GLY A 327 11.65 11.52 11.96
C GLY A 327 11.26 12.90 11.42
N ALA A 328 11.68 13.24 10.21
CA ALA A 328 11.33 14.51 9.57
C ALA A 328 9.81 14.70 9.38
N VAL A 329 9.07 13.61 9.16
CA VAL A 329 7.60 13.64 9.04
C VAL A 329 6.91 13.83 10.38
N LEU A 330 7.45 13.26 11.46
CA LEU A 330 6.84 13.34 12.80
C LEU A 330 7.09 14.67 13.52
N GLY A 331 7.95 15.55 13.00
CA GLY A 331 8.13 16.93 13.47
C GLY A 331 9.58 17.37 13.66
N ASP A 332 9.93 18.56 13.17
CA ASP A 332 11.30 19.10 13.21
C ASP A 332 11.77 19.56 14.61
N ASP A 333 10.85 19.87 15.53
CA ASP A 333 11.17 20.46 16.85
C ASP A 333 11.21 19.44 17.99
N ARG A 334 11.06 18.15 17.70
CA ARG A 334 11.04 17.08 18.71
C ARG A 334 12.29 16.19 18.56
N PRO A 335 12.79 15.56 19.63
CA PRO A 335 13.80 14.52 19.50
C PRO A 335 13.21 13.37 18.68
N THR A 336 13.43 13.48 17.38
CA THR A 336 12.72 12.86 16.28
C THR A 336 12.78 11.34 16.25
N ASP A 337 13.69 10.75 17.02
CA ASP A 337 13.92 9.31 17.00
C ASP A 337 13.14 8.55 18.08
N ALA A 338 12.64 9.25 19.12
CA ALA A 338 12.04 8.59 20.29
C ALA A 338 10.89 7.64 19.95
N PRO A 339 9.86 7.99 19.14
CA PRO A 339 8.78 7.07 18.82
C PRO A 339 9.20 5.91 17.91
N LEU A 340 10.29 6.06 17.14
CA LEU A 340 10.78 5.03 16.22
C LEU A 340 11.77 4.07 16.87
N THR A 341 12.63 4.57 17.75
CA THR A 341 13.75 3.83 18.36
C THR A 341 13.50 3.43 19.81
N ALA A 342 12.61 4.14 20.52
CA ALA A 342 12.30 3.86 21.90
C ALA A 342 11.91 2.39 22.16
N PRO A 343 12.35 1.81 23.29
CA PRO A 343 11.98 0.47 23.66
C PRO A 343 10.47 0.37 23.93
N LEU A 344 9.82 -0.59 23.27
CA LEU A 344 8.39 -0.79 23.43
C LEU A 344 8.11 -1.61 24.68
N ARG A 345 7.00 -1.31 25.36
CA ARG A 345 6.48 -2.13 26.45
C ARG A 345 6.00 -3.47 25.91
N THR A 346 6.39 -4.56 26.55
CA THR A 346 5.99 -5.92 26.22
C THR A 346 4.60 -6.21 26.78
N HIS A 347 3.85 -7.10 26.11
CA HIS A 347 2.47 -7.44 26.51
C HIS A 347 2.40 -8.60 27.53
N GLY A 348 3.54 -9.01 28.10
CA GLY A 348 3.61 -10.02 29.16
C GLY A 348 3.50 -11.47 28.65
N PRO A 349 3.62 -12.45 29.61
CA PRO A 349 3.72 -13.87 29.27
C PRO A 349 2.43 -14.46 28.70
N ALA A 350 1.26 -13.93 29.04
CA ALA A 350 -0.03 -14.39 28.50
C ALA A 350 -0.13 -14.14 26.98
N ALA A 351 0.27 -12.94 26.53
CA ALA A 351 0.31 -12.60 25.12
C ALA A 351 1.31 -13.48 24.34
N VAL A 352 2.52 -13.68 24.89
CA VAL A 352 3.55 -14.55 24.31
C VAL A 352 3.02 -15.98 24.15
N ARG A 353 2.46 -16.57 25.21
CA ARG A 353 1.87 -17.91 25.17
C ARG A 353 0.78 -18.02 24.10
N ARG A 354 -0.10 -17.03 24.05
CA ARG A 354 -1.19 -17.00 23.04
C ARG A 354 -0.64 -16.96 21.62
N ARG A 355 0.39 -16.17 21.33
CA ARG A 355 1.02 -16.08 20.00
C ARG A 355 1.68 -17.38 19.58
N ARG A 356 2.39 -18.03 20.51
CA ARG A 356 3.00 -19.34 20.28
C ARG A 356 1.93 -20.40 20.01
N LEU A 357 0.86 -20.47 20.82
CA LEU A 357 -0.23 -21.42 20.62
C LEU A 357 -0.94 -21.21 19.28
N ARG A 358 -1.23 -19.97 18.88
CA ARG A 358 -1.87 -19.69 17.59
C ARG A 358 -1.01 -20.05 16.39
N ALA A 359 0.31 -20.09 16.53
CA ALA A 359 1.20 -20.53 15.47
C ALA A 359 1.33 -22.06 15.46
N LEU A 360 1.44 -22.67 16.64
CA LEU A 360 1.71 -24.10 16.78
C LEU A 360 0.45 -24.98 16.58
N ALA A 361 -0.72 -24.54 17.06
CA ALA A 361 -1.94 -25.34 16.99
C ALA A 361 -2.31 -25.81 15.57
N PRO A 362 -2.34 -24.96 14.53
CA PRO A 362 -2.64 -25.41 13.18
C PRO A 362 -1.57 -26.37 12.63
N ALA A 363 -0.30 -26.19 13.01
CA ALA A 363 0.78 -27.09 12.61
C ALA A 363 0.62 -28.48 13.23
N VAL A 364 0.27 -28.53 14.52
CA VAL A 364 -0.01 -29.80 15.22
C VAL A 364 -1.24 -30.50 14.62
N VAL A 365 -2.30 -29.75 14.33
CA VAL A 365 -3.50 -30.30 13.66
C VAL A 365 -3.13 -30.87 12.27
N LEU A 366 -2.32 -30.13 11.49
CA LEU A 366 -1.85 -30.62 10.20
C LEU A 366 -1.08 -31.94 10.33
N VAL A 367 -0.13 -32.01 11.26
CA VAL A 367 0.65 -33.25 11.51
C VAL A 367 -0.27 -34.39 11.93
N ALA A 368 -1.23 -34.15 12.82
CA ALA A 368 -2.20 -35.18 13.24
C ALA A 368 -3.06 -35.68 12.08
N LEU A 369 -3.55 -34.77 11.23
CA LEU A 369 -4.33 -35.14 10.03
C LEU A 369 -3.50 -35.95 9.04
N VAL A 370 -2.26 -35.55 8.77
CA VAL A 370 -1.36 -36.30 7.86
C VAL A 370 -1.04 -37.67 8.46
N THR A 371 -0.80 -37.75 9.78
CA THR A 371 -0.56 -39.05 10.45
C THR A 371 -1.77 -39.99 10.31
N ALA A 372 -2.98 -39.47 10.55
CA ALA A 372 -4.21 -40.24 10.36
C ALA A 372 -4.40 -40.71 8.91
N SER A 373 -4.08 -39.81 7.95
CA SER A 373 -4.21 -40.15 6.52
C SER A 373 -3.18 -41.19 6.07
N VAL A 374 -1.97 -41.17 6.61
CA VAL A 374 -0.95 -42.22 6.37
C VAL A 374 -1.38 -43.53 7.01
N GLY A 375 -1.95 -43.53 8.22
CA GLY A 375 -2.46 -44.70 8.88
C GLY A 375 -3.70 -45.34 8.19
N ALA A 376 -4.40 -44.55 7.36
CA ALA A 376 -5.50 -44.98 6.52
C ALA A 376 -5.10 -45.33 5.07
N ASP A 377 -3.79 -45.41 4.79
CA ASP A 377 -3.21 -45.67 3.45
C ASP A 377 -3.62 -44.64 2.38
N LEU A 378 -4.08 -43.45 2.79
CA LEU A 378 -4.46 -42.36 1.89
C LEU A 378 -3.27 -41.53 1.41
N LEU A 379 -2.20 -41.49 2.20
CA LEU A 379 -0.96 -40.75 1.91
C LEU A 379 0.27 -41.60 2.13
N THR A 380 1.32 -41.31 1.40
CA THR A 380 2.61 -41.99 1.55
C THR A 380 3.32 -41.57 2.84
N PRO A 381 4.13 -42.45 3.48
CA PRO A 381 4.86 -42.12 4.71
C PRO A 381 5.78 -40.88 4.60
N TRP A 382 6.25 -40.53 3.40
CA TRP A 382 7.06 -39.33 3.15
C TRP A 382 6.32 -38.02 3.46
N SER A 383 4.99 -38.02 3.36
CA SER A 383 4.19 -36.84 3.73
C SER A 383 4.31 -36.47 5.21
N LEU A 384 4.58 -37.43 6.09
CA LEU A 384 4.90 -37.18 7.50
C LEU A 384 6.15 -36.37 7.69
N VAL A 385 7.20 -36.65 6.91
CA VAL A 385 8.47 -35.89 6.98
C VAL A 385 8.21 -34.43 6.64
N LEU A 386 7.44 -34.18 5.55
CA LEU A 386 7.08 -32.83 5.14
C LEU A 386 6.20 -32.12 6.18
N ALA A 387 5.23 -32.83 6.75
CA ALA A 387 4.36 -32.27 7.80
C ALA A 387 5.15 -31.94 9.05
N LEU A 388 6.10 -32.77 9.47
CA LEU A 388 6.96 -32.53 10.62
C LEU A 388 7.87 -31.32 10.44
N LEU A 389 8.30 -30.99 9.22
CA LEU A 389 9.09 -29.78 8.93
C LEU A 389 8.30 -28.48 9.17
N VAL A 390 6.96 -28.54 9.20
CA VAL A 390 6.12 -27.38 9.52
C VAL A 390 6.22 -27.00 11.00
N LEU A 391 6.52 -27.93 11.91
CA LEU A 391 6.60 -27.66 13.35
C LEU A 391 7.70 -26.66 13.72
N PRO A 392 8.98 -26.83 13.33
CA PRO A 392 10.02 -25.85 13.63
C PRO A 392 9.73 -24.49 12.98
N ALA A 393 9.13 -24.47 11.78
CA ALA A 393 8.71 -23.22 11.13
C ALA A 393 7.60 -22.53 11.94
N ALA A 394 6.62 -23.28 12.45
CA ALA A 394 5.55 -22.75 13.29
C ALA A 394 6.08 -22.21 14.62
N ILE A 395 7.05 -22.90 15.24
CA ILE A 395 7.71 -22.44 16.49
C ILE A 395 8.45 -21.12 16.22
N ALA A 396 9.27 -21.08 15.18
CA ALA A 396 10.02 -19.86 14.80
C ALA A 396 9.07 -18.68 14.51
N LEU A 397 7.97 -18.93 13.78
CA LEU A 397 6.96 -17.94 13.47
C LEU A 397 6.21 -17.47 14.73
N GLY A 398 5.90 -18.39 15.65
CA GLY A 398 5.25 -18.07 16.93
C GLY A 398 6.13 -17.20 17.82
N GLU A 399 7.43 -17.51 17.87
CA GLU A 399 8.42 -16.74 18.62
C GLU A 399 8.62 -15.35 18.03
N ASP A 400 8.77 -15.24 16.69
CA ASP A 400 8.92 -13.95 16.02
C ASP A 400 7.65 -13.08 16.19
N ARG A 401 6.44 -13.66 16.13
CA ARG A 401 5.17 -12.97 16.47
C ARG A 401 5.12 -12.47 17.90
N ALA A 402 5.62 -13.25 18.84
CA ALA A 402 5.64 -12.86 20.24
C ALA A 402 6.62 -11.71 20.48
N ARG A 403 7.82 -11.78 19.92
CA ARG A 403 8.85 -10.73 20.02
C ARG A 403 8.49 -9.44 19.28
N SER A 404 7.62 -9.52 18.28
CA SER A 404 7.20 -8.34 17.53
C SER A 404 6.16 -7.50 18.27
N LEU A 405 5.43 -8.07 19.24
CA LEU A 405 4.42 -7.33 19.99
C LEU A 405 5.04 -6.28 20.90
N GLY A 406 4.50 -5.07 20.84
CA GLY A 406 4.88 -3.99 21.73
C GLY A 406 4.07 -2.74 21.46
N HIS A 407 3.93 -1.91 22.48
CA HIS A 407 3.30 -0.60 22.40
C HIS A 407 4.05 0.43 23.24
N LEU A 408 3.80 1.70 22.97
CA LEU A 408 4.33 2.81 23.74
C LEU A 408 3.43 4.03 23.55
N ALA A 409 3.21 4.79 24.63
CA ALA A 409 2.78 6.19 24.56
C ALA A 409 4.02 7.06 24.78
N SER A 410 4.39 7.86 23.83
CA SER A 410 5.57 8.72 23.89
C SER A 410 5.29 10.05 23.23
N GLU A 411 5.48 11.14 23.96
CA GLU A 411 5.46 12.51 23.43
C GLU A 411 4.22 12.87 22.58
N GLY A 412 3.05 12.35 22.96
CA GLY A 412 1.81 12.57 22.20
C GLY A 412 1.63 11.64 20.99
N PHE A 413 2.41 10.57 20.90
CA PHE A 413 2.25 9.54 19.88
C PHE A 413 1.87 8.19 20.48
N LEU A 414 0.94 7.51 19.83
CA LEU A 414 0.69 6.08 19.97
C LEU A 414 1.66 5.31 19.08
N VAL A 415 2.48 4.47 19.67
CA VAL A 415 3.33 3.54 18.93
C VAL A 415 2.82 2.12 19.12
N SER A 416 2.55 1.42 18.05
CA SER A 416 2.19 0.00 18.04
C SER A 416 3.09 -0.78 17.10
N ARG A 417 3.56 -1.94 17.54
CA ARG A 417 4.32 -2.85 16.68
C ARG A 417 3.72 -4.24 16.72
N SER A 418 3.52 -4.82 15.55
CA SER A 418 2.97 -6.17 15.40
C SER A 418 3.43 -6.82 14.08
N GLY A 419 3.03 -8.07 13.88
CA GLY A 419 3.35 -8.82 12.68
C GLY A 419 4.51 -9.80 12.89
N SER A 420 4.89 -10.50 11.84
CA SER A 420 5.99 -11.45 11.78
C SER A 420 6.60 -11.43 10.38
N LEU A 421 6.08 -12.26 9.45
CA LEU A 421 6.53 -12.22 8.05
C LEU A 421 6.34 -10.83 7.43
N ALA A 422 5.30 -10.11 7.84
CA ALA A 422 5.06 -8.71 7.55
C ALA A 422 4.98 -7.95 8.88
N ARG A 423 6.12 -7.54 9.43
CA ARG A 423 6.20 -6.71 10.62
C ARG A 423 5.94 -5.27 10.26
N HIS A 424 5.15 -4.59 11.06
CA HIS A 424 4.92 -3.16 10.94
C HIS A 424 4.98 -2.48 12.30
N ARG A 425 5.49 -1.26 12.28
CA ARG A 425 5.48 -0.32 13.40
C ARG A 425 4.69 0.89 12.97
N GLU A 426 3.58 1.14 13.64
CA GLU A 426 2.68 2.26 13.38
C GLU A 426 2.89 3.31 14.45
N VAL A 427 3.04 4.56 14.03
CA VAL A 427 3.15 5.73 14.91
C VAL A 427 2.02 6.67 14.53
N LEU A 428 1.11 6.96 15.45
CA LEU A 428 -0.07 7.81 15.26
C LEU A 428 -0.05 8.96 16.25
N GLY A 429 -0.25 10.20 15.80
CA GLY A 429 -0.42 11.36 16.67
C GLY A 429 -1.69 11.23 17.52
N ALA A 430 -1.61 11.56 18.80
CA ALA A 430 -2.73 11.48 19.74
C ALA A 430 -3.88 12.41 19.33
N GLU A 431 -3.58 13.57 18.74
CA GLU A 431 -4.54 14.54 18.18
C GLU A 431 -5.38 13.98 17.03
N HIS A 432 -4.92 12.90 16.38
CA HIS A 432 -5.63 12.22 15.31
C HIS A 432 -6.43 10.99 15.77
N VAL A 433 -6.45 10.73 17.07
CA VAL A 433 -7.28 9.68 17.67
C VAL A 433 -8.69 10.22 17.91
N ILE A 434 -9.66 9.67 17.20
CA ILE A 434 -11.07 10.05 17.31
C ILE A 434 -11.76 9.33 18.47
N GLY A 435 -11.33 8.11 18.77
CA GLY A 435 -11.92 7.30 19.83
C GLY A 435 -11.22 5.97 19.98
N TRP A 436 -11.57 5.24 21.04
CA TRP A 436 -11.02 3.96 21.38
C TRP A 436 -12.08 2.87 21.34
N THR A 437 -11.71 1.72 20.78
CA THR A 437 -12.53 0.51 20.80
C THR A 437 -11.74 -0.62 21.46
N VAL A 438 -12.28 -1.16 22.53
CA VAL A 438 -11.74 -2.36 23.19
C VAL A 438 -12.46 -3.58 22.63
N ARG A 439 -11.71 -4.49 22.05
CA ARG A 439 -12.24 -5.77 21.52
C ARG A 439 -11.57 -6.94 22.21
N ASP A 440 -12.37 -7.91 22.56
CA ASP A 440 -11.89 -9.17 23.07
C ASP A 440 -12.55 -10.35 22.35
N THR A 441 -11.81 -11.42 22.19
CA THR A 441 -12.33 -12.72 21.80
C THR A 441 -12.46 -13.60 23.04
N TRP A 442 -13.26 -14.65 23.00
CA TRP A 442 -13.39 -15.59 24.09
C TRP A 442 -12.03 -16.09 24.65
N PHE A 443 -11.06 -16.35 23.74
CA PHE A 443 -9.71 -16.76 24.12
C PHE A 443 -8.90 -15.63 24.78
N GLN A 444 -9.12 -14.38 24.40
CA GLN A 444 -8.47 -13.21 25.00
C GLN A 444 -9.01 -12.97 26.39
N ARG A 445 -10.34 -12.95 26.58
CA ARG A 445 -10.99 -12.81 27.89
C ARG A 445 -10.45 -13.82 28.92
N ARG A 446 -10.34 -15.11 28.52
CA ARG A 446 -9.79 -16.13 29.37
C ARG A 446 -8.33 -15.90 29.78
N SER A 447 -7.61 -15.07 29.04
CA SER A 447 -6.20 -14.76 29.29
C SER A 447 -5.98 -13.36 29.85
N GLY A 448 -7.05 -12.59 30.14
CA GLY A 448 -6.99 -11.19 30.57
C GLY A 448 -6.38 -10.27 29.53
N LEU A 449 -6.54 -10.58 28.25
CA LEU A 449 -6.00 -9.82 27.13
C LEU A 449 -7.11 -9.19 26.32
N VAL A 450 -6.83 -8.02 25.74
CA VAL A 450 -7.72 -7.31 24.81
C VAL A 450 -6.94 -6.85 23.58
N THR A 451 -7.67 -6.46 22.57
CA THR A 451 -7.15 -5.69 21.44
C THR A 451 -7.70 -4.28 21.57
N LEU A 452 -6.81 -3.31 21.76
CA LEU A 452 -7.16 -1.91 21.78
C LEU A 452 -7.03 -1.33 20.38
N GLU A 453 -8.07 -0.67 19.88
CA GLU A 453 -8.09 -0.04 18.56
C GLU A 453 -8.26 1.47 18.75
N ALA A 454 -7.27 2.25 18.31
CA ALA A 454 -7.38 3.70 18.15
C ALA A 454 -8.02 4.01 16.81
N THR A 455 -9.21 4.58 16.81
CA THR A 455 -9.92 5.00 15.59
C THR A 455 -9.35 6.33 15.10
N THR A 456 -9.07 6.42 13.81
CA THR A 456 -8.54 7.63 13.16
C THR A 456 -9.21 7.84 11.81
N ALA A 457 -9.21 9.07 11.30
CA ALA A 457 -9.71 9.37 9.96
C ALA A 457 -8.71 9.00 8.84
N GLY A 458 -7.50 8.54 9.19
CA GLY A 458 -6.45 8.21 8.24
C GLY A 458 -6.15 6.71 8.17
N GLY A 459 -5.40 6.34 7.15
CA GLY A 459 -4.88 4.99 6.99
C GLY A 459 -5.97 3.91 6.84
N SER A 460 -5.80 2.83 7.60
CA SER A 460 -6.80 1.76 7.73
C SER A 460 -7.98 2.16 8.63
N GLN A 461 -8.10 3.43 8.98
CA GLN A 461 -9.05 4.04 9.93
C GLN A 461 -8.89 3.55 11.37
N ARG A 462 -7.87 2.77 11.66
CA ARG A 462 -7.57 2.26 13.00
C ARG A 462 -6.12 1.84 13.13
N VAL A 463 -5.55 2.09 14.30
CA VAL A 463 -4.27 1.52 14.74
C VAL A 463 -4.56 0.55 15.87
N GLN A 464 -4.02 -0.67 15.77
CA GLN A 464 -4.33 -1.76 16.69
C GLN A 464 -3.16 -2.07 17.61
N VAL A 465 -3.42 -2.12 18.91
CA VAL A 465 -2.52 -2.71 19.92
C VAL A 465 -3.08 -4.10 20.27
N LEU A 466 -2.44 -5.13 19.72
CA LEU A 466 -2.93 -6.50 19.76
C LEU A 466 -2.50 -7.24 21.02
N ASP A 467 -3.43 -7.96 21.68
CA ASP A 467 -3.15 -8.84 22.85
C ASP A 467 -2.44 -8.09 24.01
N VAL A 468 -2.90 -6.89 24.34
CA VAL A 468 -2.43 -6.12 25.51
C VAL A 468 -3.23 -6.53 26.73
N PRO A 469 -2.64 -6.59 27.94
CA PRO A 469 -3.41 -6.71 29.18
C PRO A 469 -4.45 -5.59 29.26
N GLU A 470 -5.68 -5.89 29.68
CA GLU A 470 -6.78 -4.92 29.68
C GLU A 470 -6.44 -3.64 30.45
N HIS A 471 -5.83 -3.80 31.64
CA HIS A 471 -5.39 -2.67 32.45
C HIS A 471 -4.36 -1.78 31.71
N ASP A 472 -3.35 -2.40 31.11
CA ASP A 472 -2.29 -1.66 30.38
C ASP A 472 -2.85 -0.93 29.16
N GLY A 473 -3.83 -1.55 28.47
CA GLY A 473 -4.52 -0.92 27.34
C GLY A 473 -5.30 0.33 27.76
N LEU A 474 -6.01 0.28 28.90
CA LEU A 474 -6.75 1.44 29.41
C LEU A 474 -5.81 2.54 29.92
N VAL A 475 -4.71 2.19 30.56
CA VAL A 475 -3.67 3.15 30.96
C VAL A 475 -3.04 3.83 29.75
N LEU A 476 -2.76 3.07 28.68
CA LEU A 476 -2.24 3.61 27.42
C LEU A 476 -3.21 4.63 26.82
N ALA A 477 -4.50 4.29 26.73
CA ALA A 477 -5.51 5.18 26.18
C ALA A 477 -5.67 6.46 27.04
N ALA A 478 -5.66 6.32 28.36
CA ALA A 478 -5.74 7.45 29.30
C ALA A 478 -4.52 8.38 29.24
N ALA A 479 -3.32 7.82 28.99
CA ALA A 479 -2.10 8.62 28.86
C ALA A 479 -2.07 9.45 27.58
N LEU A 480 -2.70 8.96 26.51
CA LEU A 480 -2.70 9.64 25.20
C LEU A 480 -3.84 10.63 25.03
N THR A 481 -5.03 10.28 25.51
CA THR A 481 -6.25 11.07 25.32
C THR A 481 -7.09 11.11 26.60
N PRO A 482 -6.61 11.83 27.63
CA PRO A 482 -7.28 11.88 28.94
C PRO A 482 -8.70 12.45 28.83
N ASP A 483 -8.92 13.42 27.97
CA ASP A 483 -10.21 14.10 27.79
C ASP A 483 -11.29 13.14 27.25
N LEU A 484 -10.96 12.34 26.25
CA LEU A 484 -11.89 11.35 25.66
C LEU A 484 -12.35 10.29 26.69
N LEU A 485 -11.49 9.93 27.62
CA LEU A 485 -11.85 8.94 28.64
C LEU A 485 -12.58 9.55 29.83
N ALA A 486 -12.32 10.83 30.14
CA ALA A 486 -13.08 11.57 31.15
C ALA A 486 -14.56 11.70 30.77
N GLU A 487 -14.88 11.93 29.48
CA GLU A 487 -16.25 11.97 28.96
C GLU A 487 -17.02 10.65 29.18
N VAL A 488 -16.32 9.51 29.13
CA VAL A 488 -16.93 8.17 29.34
C VAL A 488 -16.97 7.80 30.83
N GLY A 489 -16.53 8.67 31.74
CA GLY A 489 -16.56 8.46 33.19
C GLY A 489 -15.44 7.57 33.72
N TYR A 490 -14.42 7.26 32.89
CA TYR A 490 -13.26 6.52 33.33
C TYR A 490 -12.29 7.45 34.08
N ARG A 491 -12.18 7.27 35.40
CA ARG A 491 -11.18 7.97 36.20
C ARG A 491 -9.88 7.16 36.20
N THR A 492 -8.79 7.77 35.76
CA THR A 492 -7.45 7.18 35.89
C THR A 492 -7.15 6.83 37.35
N PRO A 493 -6.75 5.58 37.66
CA PRO A 493 -6.25 5.28 38.98
C PRO A 493 -4.99 6.12 39.24
N PRO A 494 -4.77 6.61 40.49
CA PRO A 494 -3.60 7.39 40.81
C PRO A 494 -2.34 6.59 40.52
N SER A 495 -1.36 7.26 39.90
CA SER A 495 -0.03 6.70 39.62
C SER A 495 0.63 6.19 40.90
N GLN A 496 0.88 4.89 40.99
CA GLN A 496 1.74 4.31 42.02
C GLN A 496 3.21 4.43 41.61
#